data_3f7798ee9d2b8342f112e14d5d4145cd
#
_entry.id   3f7798ee9d2b8342f112e14d5d4145cd
#
_cell.length_a   1.000
_cell.length_b   1.000
_cell.length_c   1.000
_cell.angle_alpha   90.00
_cell.angle_beta   90.00
_cell.angle_gamma   90.00
#
_symmetry.space_group_name_H-M   'P 1'
#
loop_
_entity.id
_entity.type
_entity.pdbx_description
1 polymer ?
#
loop_
_entity_poly.entity_id
_entity_poly.type
_entity_poly.pdbx_seq_one_letter_code
_entity_poly.pdbx_strand_id
1 'polypeptide(L)'
;MKTSIVILNYNTADYLRRFLPPLLESIKGQDAEVVVADNASTDSSLEVMAAEFPSVRVIALDRNYGFTGGYNRALREVEAELYVLINTDVEVPSGWLEPLVGYMDEHPECGACGPKLLSFADRGRFEYAGAAGGFIDRYGYPFCRGRVLTLTEEDNGQYDSPRLVHWVSGACLMVRSDVFHGLGGFDDDFFAHFDEIDLCWRMQLAGWKVAAIPSSAVYHIGGGTLPQTSPFKLRLNYRNNLLTLWKNLPATVGPRKAKLRLTERMLLDGLAAFVYLLKGQWSSFTAVWTAHREFRRMRGKAIEAKSCKVEGLYHGSILIDRIFRKNRIFAFCRKDNI
;
A
#
# COMPACT_ATOMS: atom_id res chain seq x y z
N MET A 1 16.35 -1.11 -19.39
CA MET A 1 15.96 -0.05 -18.42
C MET A 1 16.06 -0.62 -17.03
N LYS A 2 16.78 0.04 -16.13
CA LYS A 2 16.89 -0.43 -14.74
C LYS A 2 15.61 -0.21 -13.96
N THR A 3 15.07 1.01 -14.04
CA THR A 3 13.91 1.39 -13.25
C THR A 3 12.82 2.00 -14.13
N SER A 4 11.59 1.51 -14.02
CA SER A 4 10.42 2.14 -14.64
C SER A 4 9.47 2.63 -13.54
N ILE A 5 9.22 3.94 -13.54
CA ILE A 5 8.30 4.60 -12.61
C ILE A 5 6.95 4.65 -13.29
N VAL A 6 6.00 3.88 -12.78
CA VAL A 6 4.68 3.72 -13.37
C VAL A 6 3.64 4.42 -12.52
N ILE A 7 2.98 5.40 -13.12
CA ILE A 7 1.87 6.15 -12.53
C ILE A 7 0.57 5.57 -13.06
N LEU A 8 -0.31 5.08 -12.19
CA LEU A 8 -1.67 4.72 -12.58
C LEU A 8 -2.58 5.93 -12.43
N ASN A 9 -3.01 6.47 -13.57
CA ASN A 9 -3.87 7.65 -13.63
C ASN A 9 -5.36 7.26 -13.81
N TYR A 10 -6.24 7.92 -13.07
CA TYR A 10 -7.68 7.88 -13.31
C TYR A 10 -8.33 9.19 -12.87
N ASN A 11 -8.70 10.03 -13.85
CA ASN A 11 -9.36 11.33 -13.62
C ASN A 11 -8.56 12.27 -12.69
N THR A 12 -7.25 12.43 -12.94
CA THR A 12 -6.38 13.27 -12.12
C THR A 12 -5.47 14.17 -12.97
N ALA A 13 -6.03 14.77 -14.03
CA ALA A 13 -5.31 15.66 -14.96
C ALA A 13 -4.53 16.78 -14.24
N ASP A 14 -5.11 17.40 -13.20
CA ASP A 14 -4.48 18.47 -12.44
C ASP A 14 -3.28 17.97 -11.61
N TYR A 15 -3.32 16.74 -11.12
CA TYR A 15 -2.18 16.14 -10.43
C TYR A 15 -1.06 15.78 -11.40
N LEU A 16 -1.37 15.31 -12.61
CA LEU A 16 -0.37 15.09 -13.64
C LEU A 16 0.37 16.40 -13.97
N ARG A 17 -0.36 17.50 -14.22
CA ARG A 17 0.28 18.81 -14.44
C ARG A 17 1.17 19.25 -13.32
N ARG A 18 0.77 18.98 -12.08
CA ARG A 18 1.46 19.46 -10.89
C ARG A 18 2.69 18.62 -10.54
N PHE A 19 2.59 17.30 -10.59
CA PHE A 19 3.60 16.41 -9.99
C PHE A 19 4.47 15.68 -11.02
N LEU A 20 4.02 15.59 -12.28
CA LEU A 20 4.85 14.98 -13.32
C LEU A 20 6.11 15.79 -13.66
N PRO A 21 6.09 17.15 -13.76
CA PRO A 21 7.31 17.90 -14.03
C PRO A 21 8.42 17.70 -12.99
N PRO A 22 8.21 17.84 -11.67
CA PRO A 22 9.24 17.56 -10.68
C PRO A 22 9.71 16.11 -10.68
N LEU A 23 8.82 15.15 -10.97
CA LEU A 23 9.20 13.75 -11.10
C LEU A 23 10.15 13.52 -12.29
N LEU A 24 9.84 14.06 -13.46
CA LEU A 24 10.70 13.98 -14.64
C LEU A 24 12.06 14.64 -14.42
N GLU A 25 12.08 15.77 -13.71
CA GLU A 25 13.34 16.46 -13.36
C GLU A 25 14.19 15.63 -12.40
N SER A 26 13.56 14.98 -11.42
CA SER A 26 14.23 14.20 -10.37
C SER A 26 14.97 12.96 -10.88
N ILE A 27 14.63 12.46 -12.07
CA ILE A 27 15.26 11.26 -12.65
C ILE A 27 16.26 11.57 -13.75
N LYS A 28 16.51 12.84 -14.06
CA LYS A 28 17.47 13.20 -15.11
C LYS A 28 18.87 12.64 -14.82
N GLY A 29 19.45 11.98 -15.83
CA GLY A 29 20.77 11.35 -15.71
C GLY A 29 20.76 9.98 -15.04
N GLN A 30 19.59 9.45 -14.66
CA GLN A 30 19.42 8.10 -14.10
C GLN A 30 18.97 7.11 -15.19
N ASP A 31 19.29 5.82 -15.03
CA ASP A 31 18.72 4.76 -15.89
C ASP A 31 17.27 4.45 -15.45
N ALA A 32 16.41 5.45 -15.65
CA ALA A 32 15.01 5.42 -15.24
C ALA A 32 14.11 6.09 -16.28
N GLU A 33 12.88 5.60 -16.42
CA GLU A 33 11.82 6.20 -17.22
C GLU A 33 10.55 6.43 -16.40
N VAL A 34 9.68 7.31 -16.89
CA VAL A 34 8.32 7.48 -16.37
C VAL A 34 7.32 6.98 -17.42
N VAL A 35 6.37 6.16 -16.96
CA VAL A 35 5.25 5.66 -17.75
C VAL A 35 3.95 6.06 -17.06
N VAL A 36 3.02 6.65 -17.79
CA VAL A 36 1.66 6.93 -17.29
C VAL A 36 0.71 5.89 -17.86
N ALA A 37 0.15 5.06 -16.99
CA ALA A 37 -0.92 4.12 -17.33
C ALA A 37 -2.27 4.80 -17.06
N ASP A 38 -2.96 5.20 -18.11
CA ASP A 38 -4.29 5.79 -18.00
C ASP A 38 -5.36 4.71 -17.91
N ASN A 39 -6.07 4.68 -16.80
CA ASN A 39 -7.06 3.66 -16.46
C ASN A 39 -8.47 4.03 -16.99
N ALA A 40 -8.53 4.45 -18.27
CA ALA A 40 -9.71 4.96 -18.97
C ALA A 40 -10.29 6.21 -18.31
N SER A 41 -9.49 7.24 -18.15
CA SER A 41 -9.95 8.55 -17.66
C SER A 41 -10.99 9.16 -18.58
N THR A 42 -11.92 9.91 -17.99
CA THR A 42 -12.98 10.65 -18.68
C THR A 42 -12.82 12.16 -18.56
N ASP A 43 -11.78 12.59 -17.84
CA ASP A 43 -11.35 13.98 -17.77
C ASP A 43 -10.33 14.31 -18.88
N SER A 44 -9.68 15.47 -18.81
CA SER A 44 -8.66 15.89 -19.78
C SER A 44 -7.29 15.23 -19.61
N SER A 45 -7.16 14.12 -18.87
CA SER A 45 -5.85 13.49 -18.59
C SER A 45 -5.07 13.12 -19.85
N LEU A 46 -5.72 12.48 -20.85
CA LEU A 46 -5.07 12.07 -22.09
C LEU A 46 -4.68 13.26 -22.96
N GLU A 47 -5.51 14.30 -23.04
CA GLU A 47 -5.22 15.55 -23.73
C GLU A 47 -4.01 16.27 -23.09
N VAL A 48 -3.95 16.31 -21.76
CA VAL A 48 -2.81 16.85 -21.00
C VAL A 48 -1.53 16.09 -21.32
N MET A 49 -1.56 14.77 -21.31
CA MET A 49 -0.39 13.97 -21.64
C MET A 49 0.08 14.21 -23.07
N ALA A 50 -0.83 14.26 -24.03
CA ALA A 50 -0.49 14.48 -25.45
C ALA A 50 0.05 15.91 -25.72
N ALA A 51 -0.52 16.93 -25.05
CA ALA A 51 -0.19 18.33 -25.32
C ALA A 51 1.02 18.82 -24.49
N GLU A 52 1.09 18.45 -23.21
CA GLU A 52 2.09 19.02 -22.28
C GLU A 52 3.25 18.06 -22.01
N PHE A 53 3.08 16.74 -22.19
CA PHE A 53 4.10 15.71 -21.90
C PHE A 53 4.28 14.70 -23.03
N PRO A 54 4.47 15.13 -24.29
CA PRO A 54 4.50 14.22 -25.46
C PRO A 54 5.67 13.23 -25.46
N SER A 55 6.69 13.45 -24.64
CA SER A 55 7.84 12.54 -24.50
C SER A 55 7.61 11.43 -23.48
N VAL A 56 6.55 11.51 -22.65
CA VAL A 56 6.22 10.50 -21.65
C VAL A 56 5.39 9.40 -22.29
N ARG A 57 5.82 8.15 -22.12
CA ARG A 57 5.05 6.99 -22.60
C ARG A 57 3.71 6.89 -21.88
N VAL A 58 2.64 6.76 -22.65
CA VAL A 58 1.29 6.54 -22.13
C VAL A 58 0.79 5.15 -22.54
N ILE A 59 0.27 4.40 -21.56
CA ILE A 59 -0.45 3.14 -21.77
C ILE A 59 -1.92 3.42 -21.48
N ALA A 60 -2.77 3.47 -22.49
CA ALA A 60 -4.19 3.73 -22.34
C ALA A 60 -4.96 2.41 -22.22
N LEU A 61 -5.60 2.18 -21.08
CA LEU A 61 -6.44 1.02 -20.83
C LEU A 61 -7.86 1.27 -21.36
N ASP A 62 -8.56 0.20 -21.74
CA ASP A 62 -9.90 0.26 -22.38
C ASP A 62 -11.03 0.57 -21.39
N ARG A 63 -10.81 0.34 -20.08
CA ARG A 63 -11.75 0.66 -18.99
C ARG A 63 -11.04 0.80 -17.65
N ASN A 64 -11.73 1.34 -16.65
CA ASN A 64 -11.23 1.39 -15.28
C ASN A 64 -11.25 0.00 -14.63
N TYR A 65 -10.06 -0.56 -14.43
CA TYR A 65 -9.83 -1.86 -13.77
C TYR A 65 -9.56 -1.74 -12.26
N GLY A 66 -9.72 -0.55 -11.69
CA GLY A 66 -9.26 -0.27 -10.33
C GLY A 66 -7.73 -0.16 -10.23
N PHE A 67 -7.23 -0.09 -9.02
CA PHE A 67 -5.79 0.02 -8.76
C PHE A 67 -5.06 -1.29 -9.14
N THR A 68 -5.53 -2.42 -8.63
CA THR A 68 -4.92 -3.73 -8.84
C THR A 68 -4.90 -4.15 -10.31
N GLY A 69 -6.06 -4.15 -10.93
CA GLY A 69 -6.19 -4.56 -12.33
C GLY A 69 -5.55 -3.59 -13.31
N GLY A 70 -5.49 -2.30 -12.98
CA GLY A 70 -4.82 -1.27 -13.76
C GLY A 70 -3.31 -1.52 -13.81
N TYR A 71 -2.67 -1.63 -12.64
CA TYR A 71 -1.24 -1.94 -12.57
C TYR A 71 -0.90 -3.31 -13.18
N ASN A 72 -1.67 -4.35 -12.91
CA ASN A 72 -1.41 -5.67 -13.47
C ASN A 72 -1.41 -5.67 -15.01
N ARG A 73 -2.22 -4.83 -15.66
CA ARG A 73 -2.25 -4.71 -17.12
C ARG A 73 -1.11 -3.84 -17.64
N ALA A 74 -0.93 -2.68 -17.05
CA ALA A 74 0.12 -1.75 -17.46
C ALA A 74 1.52 -2.39 -17.36
N LEU A 75 1.81 -3.08 -16.26
CA LEU A 75 3.12 -3.68 -16.02
C LEU A 75 3.45 -4.88 -16.92
N ARG A 76 2.48 -5.44 -17.66
CA ARG A 76 2.76 -6.43 -18.72
C ARG A 76 3.38 -5.81 -19.96
N GLU A 77 3.22 -4.50 -20.14
CA GLU A 77 3.76 -3.74 -21.25
C GLU A 77 5.05 -3.00 -20.90
N VAL A 78 5.51 -3.07 -19.64
CA VAL A 78 6.70 -2.36 -19.14
C VAL A 78 7.81 -3.36 -18.87
N GLU A 79 8.99 -3.10 -19.46
CA GLU A 79 10.19 -3.91 -19.28
C GLU A 79 11.24 -3.15 -18.48
N ALA A 80 11.45 -3.54 -17.21
CA ALA A 80 12.48 -3.01 -16.33
C ALA A 80 12.87 -4.05 -15.27
N GLU A 81 14.01 -3.88 -14.62
CA GLU A 81 14.42 -4.71 -13.47
C GLU A 81 13.61 -4.35 -12.22
N LEU A 82 13.37 -3.06 -12.03
CA LEU A 82 12.64 -2.50 -10.88
C LEU A 82 11.45 -1.68 -11.37
N TYR A 83 10.30 -1.90 -10.78
CA TYR A 83 9.15 -1.02 -10.93
C TYR A 83 9.04 -0.11 -9.72
N VAL A 84 8.74 1.16 -9.93
CA VAL A 84 8.23 2.07 -8.89
C VAL A 84 6.77 2.37 -9.21
N LEU A 85 5.88 1.88 -8.39
CA LEU A 85 4.45 2.19 -8.47
C LEU A 85 4.22 3.44 -7.64
N ILE A 86 3.75 4.51 -8.25
CA ILE A 86 3.57 5.80 -7.59
C ILE A 86 2.21 6.42 -7.93
N ASN A 87 1.55 6.98 -6.92
CA ASN A 87 0.28 7.68 -7.12
C ASN A 87 0.48 9.03 -7.80
N THR A 88 -0.54 9.50 -8.50
CA THR A 88 -0.56 10.82 -9.16
C THR A 88 -0.48 12.00 -8.18
N ASP A 89 -0.85 11.82 -6.90
CA ASP A 89 -0.88 12.83 -5.84
C ASP A 89 0.35 12.80 -4.91
N VAL A 90 1.47 12.27 -5.42
CA VAL A 90 2.76 12.22 -4.72
C VAL A 90 3.75 13.20 -5.32
N GLU A 91 4.30 14.08 -4.48
CA GLU A 91 5.45 14.92 -4.81
C GLU A 91 6.74 14.24 -4.39
N VAL A 92 7.71 14.23 -5.29
CA VAL A 92 9.05 13.68 -5.03
C VAL A 92 10.10 14.80 -4.98
N PRO A 93 10.99 14.83 -3.99
CA PRO A 93 12.15 15.72 -3.98
C PRO A 93 13.28 15.17 -4.86
N SER A 94 14.29 15.98 -5.17
CA SER A 94 15.53 15.49 -5.78
C SER A 94 16.21 14.47 -4.86
N GLY A 95 16.80 13.42 -5.46
CA GLY A 95 17.56 12.40 -4.71
C GLY A 95 16.68 11.37 -3.98
N TRP A 96 15.39 11.26 -4.30
CA TRP A 96 14.49 10.31 -3.64
C TRP A 96 14.65 8.86 -4.15
N LEU A 97 15.01 8.70 -5.42
CA LEU A 97 15.04 7.40 -6.08
C LEU A 97 16.31 6.61 -5.74
N GLU A 98 17.45 7.28 -5.66
CA GLU A 98 18.77 6.67 -5.48
C GLU A 98 18.89 5.81 -4.22
N PRO A 99 18.38 6.21 -3.04
CA PRO A 99 18.44 5.36 -1.86
C PRO A 99 17.63 4.07 -1.99
N LEU A 100 16.52 4.10 -2.76
CA LEU A 100 15.70 2.93 -3.01
C LEU A 100 16.42 1.95 -3.94
N VAL A 101 16.95 2.46 -5.07
CA VAL A 101 17.70 1.66 -6.04
C VAL A 101 18.95 1.07 -5.38
N GLY A 102 19.72 1.88 -4.66
CA GLY A 102 20.93 1.44 -3.96
C GLY A 102 20.63 0.32 -2.95
N TYR A 103 19.57 0.47 -2.16
CA TYR A 103 19.16 -0.58 -1.23
C TYR A 103 18.79 -1.89 -1.94
N MET A 104 18.04 -1.81 -3.05
CA MET A 104 17.67 -3.01 -3.82
C MET A 104 18.89 -3.68 -4.46
N ASP A 105 19.91 -2.91 -4.86
CA ASP A 105 21.16 -3.46 -5.39
C ASP A 105 21.98 -4.18 -4.33
N GLU A 106 22.07 -3.60 -3.14
CA GLU A 106 22.83 -4.16 -2.01
C GLU A 106 22.12 -5.35 -1.34
N HIS A 107 20.80 -5.47 -1.52
CA HIS A 107 19.95 -6.48 -0.89
C HIS A 107 19.17 -7.31 -1.89
N PRO A 108 19.79 -8.28 -2.58
CA PRO A 108 19.12 -9.10 -3.60
C PRO A 108 17.97 -9.96 -3.03
N GLU A 109 17.94 -10.19 -1.72
CA GLU A 109 16.83 -10.88 -1.04
C GLU A 109 15.61 -9.97 -0.77
N CYS A 110 15.72 -8.66 -1.01
CA CYS A 110 14.62 -7.72 -0.86
C CYS A 110 13.76 -7.73 -2.14
N GLY A 111 12.50 -8.14 -2.02
CA GLY A 111 11.53 -8.16 -3.12
C GLY A 111 10.87 -6.81 -3.35
N ALA A 112 10.67 -6.03 -2.28
CA ALA A 112 10.08 -4.70 -2.36
C ALA A 112 10.61 -3.77 -1.27
N CYS A 113 10.67 -2.47 -1.58
CA CYS A 113 10.96 -1.43 -0.59
C CYS A 113 10.12 -0.18 -0.86
N GLY A 114 10.11 0.74 0.11
CA GLY A 114 9.41 2.01 -0.03
C GLY A 114 10.02 3.12 0.78
N PRO A 115 9.80 4.38 0.37
CA PRO A 115 10.30 5.56 1.04
C PRO A 115 9.52 5.86 2.32
N LYS A 116 9.97 6.84 3.07
CA LYS A 116 9.18 7.54 4.08
C LYS A 116 8.14 8.42 3.40
N LEU A 117 6.86 8.28 3.81
CA LEU A 117 5.76 9.12 3.33
C LEU A 117 5.46 10.21 4.35
N LEU A 118 5.62 11.45 3.93
CA LEU A 118 5.30 12.66 4.70
C LEU A 118 4.04 13.31 4.14
N SER A 119 3.34 14.03 4.99
CA SER A 119 2.16 14.77 4.58
C SER A 119 2.55 15.93 3.66
N PHE A 120 1.88 16.06 2.53
CA PHE A 120 2.05 17.20 1.64
C PHE A 120 1.64 18.53 2.30
N ALA A 121 0.58 18.50 3.10
CA ALA A 121 0.04 19.68 3.78
C ALA A 121 0.86 20.07 5.03
N ASP A 122 1.49 19.11 5.69
CA ASP A 122 2.33 19.31 6.89
C ASP A 122 3.60 18.48 6.76
N ARG A 123 4.61 19.02 6.10
CA ARG A 123 5.85 18.34 5.70
C ARG A 123 6.70 17.83 6.87
N GLY A 124 6.44 18.30 8.06
CA GLY A 124 7.07 17.83 9.30
C GLY A 124 6.35 16.63 9.93
N ARG A 125 5.30 16.12 9.31
CA ARG A 125 4.46 15.04 9.87
C ARG A 125 4.37 13.84 8.95
N PHE A 126 4.33 12.65 9.54
CA PHE A 126 4.09 11.43 8.77
C PHE A 126 2.70 11.43 8.13
N GLU A 127 2.62 10.90 6.92
CA GLU A 127 1.38 10.76 6.20
C GLU A 127 0.64 9.47 6.62
N TYR A 128 -0.67 9.46 6.46
CA TYR A 128 -1.55 8.39 6.92
C TYR A 128 -1.35 7.06 6.16
N ALA A 129 -1.07 7.09 4.85
CA ALA A 129 -1.12 5.91 4.00
C ALA A 129 0.03 4.92 4.19
N GLY A 130 1.16 5.33 4.79
CA GLY A 130 2.30 4.42 4.91
C GLY A 130 3.40 4.86 5.87
N ALA A 131 3.45 6.16 6.19
CA ALA A 131 4.43 6.75 7.08
C ALA A 131 5.87 6.22 6.82
N ALA A 132 6.54 5.62 7.80
CA ALA A 132 7.89 5.06 7.64
C ALA A 132 7.91 3.51 7.63
N GLY A 133 6.94 2.90 6.93
CA GLY A 133 6.80 1.45 6.81
C GLY A 133 5.77 0.83 7.75
N GLY A 134 5.12 -0.21 7.27
CA GLY A 134 3.91 -0.77 7.83
C GLY A 134 4.08 -2.09 8.55
N PHE A 135 3.22 -2.28 9.53
CA PHE A 135 3.03 -3.48 10.34
C PHE A 135 1.57 -3.90 10.31
N ILE A 136 1.29 -5.10 10.78
CA ILE A 136 -0.08 -5.61 10.94
C ILE A 136 -0.23 -6.24 12.32
N ASP A 137 -1.34 -6.00 13.00
CA ASP A 137 -1.62 -6.62 14.29
C ASP A 137 -2.24 -8.02 14.16
N ARG A 138 -2.43 -8.71 15.28
CA ARG A 138 -2.98 -10.08 15.31
C ARG A 138 -4.38 -10.22 14.67
N TYR A 139 -5.11 -9.13 14.51
CA TYR A 139 -6.45 -9.07 13.90
C TYR A 139 -6.45 -8.49 12.49
N GLY A 140 -5.27 -8.22 11.94
CA GLY A 140 -5.13 -7.67 10.60
C GLY A 140 -5.32 -6.15 10.52
N TYR A 141 -5.30 -5.43 11.63
CA TYR A 141 -5.32 -3.96 11.59
C TYR A 141 -3.94 -3.44 11.20
N PRO A 142 -3.81 -2.69 10.08
CA PRO A 142 -2.54 -2.13 9.67
C PRO A 142 -2.20 -0.87 10.47
N PHE A 143 -0.92 -0.73 10.79
CA PHE A 143 -0.34 0.47 11.41
C PHE A 143 1.09 0.66 10.90
N CYS A 144 1.69 1.82 11.16
CA CYS A 144 2.99 2.16 10.61
C CYS A 144 3.91 2.77 11.68
N ARG A 145 5.19 2.77 11.42
CA ARG A 145 6.14 3.64 12.09
C ARG A 145 5.72 5.09 11.78
N GLY A 146 5.32 5.83 12.80
CA GLY A 146 4.79 7.20 12.66
C GLY A 146 3.26 7.31 12.53
N ARG A 147 2.50 6.18 12.42
CA ARG A 147 1.03 6.23 12.36
C ARG A 147 0.38 5.03 13.05
N VAL A 148 -0.52 5.30 13.98
CA VAL A 148 -1.36 4.29 14.64
C VAL A 148 -2.82 4.73 14.60
N LEU A 149 -3.66 3.95 13.92
CA LEU A 149 -5.05 4.33 13.59
C LEU A 149 -5.08 5.70 12.88
N THR A 150 -5.74 6.69 13.47
CA THR A 150 -5.84 8.06 12.95
C THR A 150 -4.77 9.02 13.46
N LEU A 151 -3.89 8.55 14.35
CA LEU A 151 -2.83 9.39 14.91
C LEU A 151 -1.56 9.27 14.09
N THR A 152 -1.03 10.40 13.66
CA THR A 152 0.28 10.53 13.03
C THR A 152 1.24 11.27 13.96
N GLU A 153 2.51 10.85 13.97
CA GLU A 153 3.59 11.53 14.70
C GLU A 153 4.20 12.63 13.82
N GLU A 154 4.89 13.59 14.46
CA GLU A 154 5.85 14.45 13.79
C GLU A 154 7.10 13.65 13.46
N ASP A 155 7.72 13.95 12.33
CA ASP A 155 9.00 13.37 11.93
C ASP A 155 10.14 14.15 12.57
N ASN A 156 10.71 13.57 13.61
CA ASN A 156 11.88 14.09 14.32
C ASN A 156 13.11 13.19 14.12
N GLY A 157 13.16 12.44 13.02
CA GLY A 157 14.24 11.49 12.73
C GLY A 157 14.17 10.17 13.52
N GLN A 158 13.10 9.94 14.29
CA GLN A 158 12.95 8.75 15.14
C GLN A 158 12.83 7.44 14.36
N TYR A 159 12.69 7.50 13.02
CA TYR A 159 12.56 6.34 12.13
C TYR A 159 13.50 6.42 10.92
N ASP A 160 14.64 7.06 11.02
CA ASP A 160 15.55 7.29 9.89
C ASP A 160 16.44 6.09 9.51
N SER A 161 16.42 5.01 10.31
CA SER A 161 17.11 3.77 9.95
C SER A 161 16.26 2.87 9.05
N PRO A 162 16.85 2.23 8.01
CA PRO A 162 16.18 1.20 7.23
C PRO A 162 15.67 0.07 8.13
N ARG A 163 14.49 -0.49 7.78
CA ARG A 163 13.88 -1.55 8.58
C ARG A 163 13.10 -2.53 7.73
N LEU A 164 13.22 -3.83 8.08
CA LEU A 164 12.31 -4.84 7.57
C LEU A 164 10.91 -4.61 8.17
N VAL A 165 9.91 -4.58 7.31
CA VAL A 165 8.52 -4.26 7.64
C VAL A 165 7.57 -5.30 7.05
N HIS A 166 6.32 -5.28 7.48
CA HIS A 166 5.33 -6.19 6.90
C HIS A 166 4.92 -5.73 5.49
N TRP A 167 4.77 -4.44 5.28
CA TRP A 167 4.34 -3.84 4.02
C TRP A 167 4.89 -2.42 3.86
N VAL A 168 4.96 -1.96 2.63
CA VAL A 168 5.21 -0.57 2.25
C VAL A 168 4.02 -0.05 1.44
N SER A 169 3.84 1.26 1.42
CA SER A 169 2.62 1.89 0.88
C SER A 169 2.54 1.79 -0.63
N GLY A 170 1.37 1.46 -1.16
CA GLY A 170 1.07 1.56 -2.59
C GLY A 170 1.11 2.99 -3.16
N ALA A 171 1.16 4.02 -2.30
CA ALA A 171 1.35 5.40 -2.75
C ALA A 171 2.75 5.63 -3.37
N CYS A 172 3.78 4.89 -2.90
CA CYS A 172 5.10 4.81 -3.52
C CYS A 172 5.76 3.48 -3.10
N LEU A 173 5.77 2.51 -4.00
CA LEU A 173 6.28 1.15 -3.80
C LEU A 173 7.30 0.83 -4.88
N MET A 174 8.54 0.51 -4.50
CA MET A 174 9.51 -0.10 -5.41
C MET A 174 9.48 -1.61 -5.27
N VAL A 175 9.48 -2.34 -6.39
CA VAL A 175 9.37 -3.81 -6.43
C VAL A 175 10.21 -4.38 -7.56
N ARG A 176 10.83 -5.55 -7.35
CA ARG A 176 11.46 -6.31 -8.44
C ARG A 176 10.40 -6.82 -9.41
N SER A 177 10.64 -6.62 -10.70
CA SER A 177 9.69 -7.01 -11.75
C SER A 177 9.47 -8.53 -11.80
N ASP A 178 10.53 -9.31 -11.68
CA ASP A 178 10.48 -10.78 -11.64
C ASP A 178 9.69 -11.30 -10.43
N VAL A 179 9.87 -10.69 -9.25
CA VAL A 179 9.11 -11.01 -8.03
C VAL A 179 7.64 -10.66 -8.19
N PHE A 180 7.34 -9.46 -8.73
CA PHE A 180 5.97 -9.04 -8.98
C PHE A 180 5.25 -10.01 -9.90
N HIS A 181 5.83 -10.29 -11.06
CA HIS A 181 5.24 -11.21 -12.04
C HIS A 181 5.24 -12.67 -11.56
N GLY A 182 6.30 -13.12 -10.88
CA GLY A 182 6.39 -14.47 -10.33
C GLY A 182 5.33 -14.78 -9.27
N LEU A 183 4.83 -13.76 -8.57
CA LEU A 183 3.73 -13.87 -7.62
C LEU A 183 2.34 -13.60 -8.25
N GLY A 184 2.28 -13.36 -9.57
CA GLY A 184 1.04 -13.07 -10.28
C GLY A 184 0.54 -11.63 -10.13
N GLY A 185 1.39 -10.70 -9.65
CA GLY A 185 1.04 -9.30 -9.44
C GLY A 185 0.12 -9.06 -8.24
N PHE A 186 -0.65 -7.98 -8.32
CA PHE A 186 -1.74 -7.73 -7.37
C PHE A 186 -2.88 -8.72 -7.55
N ASP A 187 -3.66 -8.94 -6.50
CA ASP A 187 -4.90 -9.72 -6.58
C ASP A 187 -6.03 -8.85 -7.17
N ASP A 188 -6.46 -9.16 -8.38
CA ASP A 188 -7.50 -8.40 -9.10
C ASP A 188 -8.84 -8.31 -8.35
N ASP A 189 -9.13 -9.27 -7.44
CA ASP A 189 -10.33 -9.27 -6.62
C ASP A 189 -10.41 -8.07 -5.66
N PHE A 190 -9.27 -7.42 -5.36
CA PHE A 190 -9.22 -6.31 -4.39
C PHE A 190 -9.73 -5.00 -4.95
N PHE A 191 -9.57 -4.74 -6.23
CA PHE A 191 -9.87 -3.49 -6.89
C PHE A 191 -9.00 -2.31 -6.40
N ALA A 192 -8.97 -2.03 -5.09
CA ALA A 192 -8.12 -1.06 -4.41
C ALA A 192 -8.14 -1.31 -2.89
N HIS A 193 -7.12 -0.88 -2.19
CA HIS A 193 -6.88 -1.00 -0.75
C HIS A 193 -6.55 -2.42 -0.27
N PHE A 194 -5.58 -2.54 0.61
CA PHE A 194 -5.00 -3.79 1.10
C PHE A 194 -4.22 -4.59 0.04
N ASP A 195 -4.21 -4.14 -1.17
CA ASP A 195 -3.53 -4.77 -2.30
C ASP A 195 -2.01 -4.84 -2.08
N GLU A 196 -1.42 -3.75 -1.64
CA GLU A 196 0.00 -3.66 -1.28
C GLU A 196 0.33 -4.52 -0.05
N ILE A 197 -0.58 -4.58 0.92
CA ILE A 197 -0.41 -5.40 2.13
C ILE A 197 -0.44 -6.89 1.76
N ASP A 198 -1.39 -7.30 0.92
CA ASP A 198 -1.48 -8.67 0.43
C ASP A 198 -0.25 -9.05 -0.39
N LEU A 199 0.17 -8.21 -1.34
CA LEU A 199 1.35 -8.44 -2.17
C LEU A 199 2.61 -8.60 -1.32
N CYS A 200 2.87 -7.67 -0.39
CA CYS A 200 4.02 -7.75 0.51
C CYS A 200 3.98 -8.99 1.41
N TRP A 201 2.79 -9.40 1.87
CA TRP A 201 2.65 -10.63 2.66
C TRP A 201 2.97 -11.87 1.82
N ARG A 202 2.46 -11.95 0.59
CA ARG A 202 2.78 -13.04 -0.35
C ARG A 202 4.27 -13.09 -0.69
N MET A 203 4.93 -11.94 -0.85
CA MET A 203 6.38 -11.86 -1.02
C MET A 203 7.12 -12.51 0.14
N GLN A 204 6.74 -12.16 1.37
CA GLN A 204 7.38 -12.73 2.56
C GLN A 204 7.11 -14.23 2.70
N LEU A 205 5.91 -14.71 2.36
CA LEU A 205 5.60 -16.15 2.34
C LEU A 205 6.41 -16.91 1.28
N ALA A 206 6.82 -16.23 0.21
CA ALA A 206 7.71 -16.76 -0.82
C ALA A 206 9.20 -16.63 -0.45
N GLY A 207 9.55 -16.06 0.72
CA GLY A 207 10.92 -15.93 1.23
C GLY A 207 11.58 -14.59 0.94
N TRP A 208 10.92 -13.65 0.28
CA TRP A 208 11.43 -12.31 0.02
C TRP A 208 11.29 -11.40 1.24
N LYS A 209 12.18 -10.42 1.36
CA LYS A 209 12.09 -9.37 2.37
C LYS A 209 11.38 -8.14 1.82
N VAL A 210 10.79 -7.36 2.73
CA VAL A 210 10.16 -6.06 2.45
C VAL A 210 10.76 -5.02 3.40
N ALA A 211 11.21 -3.88 2.89
CA ALA A 211 11.94 -2.88 3.67
C ALA A 211 11.38 -1.46 3.51
N ALA A 212 11.39 -0.70 4.59
CA ALA A 212 11.22 0.75 4.56
C ALA A 212 12.59 1.42 4.55
N ILE A 213 12.80 2.38 3.64
CA ILE A 213 14.07 3.09 3.40
C ILE A 213 13.87 4.58 3.65
N PRO A 214 13.98 5.02 4.92
CA PRO A 214 13.65 6.39 5.30
C PRO A 214 14.62 7.47 4.81
N SER A 215 15.80 7.10 4.29
CA SER A 215 16.71 8.01 3.58
C SER A 215 16.11 8.51 2.26
N SER A 216 15.09 7.82 1.74
CA SER A 216 14.19 8.32 0.70
C SER A 216 12.90 8.82 1.36
N ALA A 217 12.44 10.01 0.99
CA ALA A 217 11.18 10.59 1.48
C ALA A 217 10.40 11.20 0.32
N VAL A 218 9.08 11.02 0.37
CA VAL A 218 8.15 11.61 -0.60
C VAL A 218 6.96 12.25 0.13
N TYR A 219 6.27 13.19 -0.53
CA TYR A 219 5.14 13.92 0.06
C TYR A 219 3.84 13.53 -0.62
N HIS A 220 2.89 13.03 0.14
CA HIS A 220 1.61 12.54 -0.36
C HIS A 220 0.46 13.43 0.10
N ILE A 221 -0.44 13.81 -0.82
CA ILE A 221 -1.64 14.59 -0.50
C ILE A 221 -2.62 13.72 0.30
N GLY A 222 -2.86 12.52 -0.18
CA GLY A 222 -3.77 11.57 0.43
C GLY A 222 -5.25 11.88 0.21
N GLY A 223 -6.02 10.83 -0.14
CA GLY A 223 -7.47 10.97 -0.30
C GLY A 223 -7.92 11.61 -1.63
N GLY A 224 -7.01 11.81 -2.58
CA GLY A 224 -7.31 12.49 -3.85
C GLY A 224 -8.35 11.79 -4.72
N THR A 225 -8.42 10.46 -4.68
CA THR A 225 -9.35 9.69 -5.55
C THR A 225 -10.61 9.22 -4.83
N LEU A 226 -10.51 8.82 -3.55
CA LEU A 226 -11.64 8.31 -2.77
C LEU A 226 -11.67 8.97 -1.38
N PRO A 227 -12.73 9.76 -1.07
CA PRO A 227 -12.90 10.38 0.25
C PRO A 227 -12.86 9.33 1.39
N GLN A 228 -12.24 9.67 2.52
CA GLN A 228 -12.12 8.77 3.68
C GLN A 228 -13.49 8.34 4.25
N THR A 229 -14.52 9.16 4.08
CA THR A 229 -15.89 8.91 4.53
C THR A 229 -16.72 8.07 3.57
N SER A 230 -16.19 7.68 2.40
CA SER A 230 -16.90 6.91 1.39
C SER A 230 -17.32 5.53 1.90
N PRO A 231 -18.63 5.17 1.86
CA PRO A 231 -19.10 3.81 2.17
C PRO A 231 -18.50 2.75 1.25
N PHE A 232 -18.17 3.10 0.01
CA PHE A 232 -17.50 2.23 -0.95
C PHE A 232 -16.09 1.88 -0.47
N LYS A 233 -15.29 2.91 -0.08
CA LYS A 233 -13.95 2.72 0.51
C LYS A 233 -14.01 1.88 1.79
N LEU A 234 -14.98 2.15 2.65
CA LEU A 234 -15.20 1.39 3.88
C LEU A 234 -15.48 -0.10 3.56
N ARG A 235 -16.36 -0.38 2.60
CA ARG A 235 -16.67 -1.74 2.14
C ARG A 235 -15.43 -2.47 1.63
N LEU A 236 -14.63 -1.81 0.76
CA LEU A 236 -13.39 -2.41 0.26
C LEU A 236 -12.42 -2.72 1.40
N ASN A 237 -12.21 -1.80 2.33
CA ASN A 237 -11.29 -2.01 3.45
C ASN A 237 -11.69 -3.22 4.33
N TYR A 238 -12.96 -3.37 4.68
CA TYR A 238 -13.43 -4.53 5.47
C TYR A 238 -13.32 -5.83 4.68
N ARG A 239 -13.77 -5.83 3.42
CA ARG A 239 -13.73 -7.01 2.56
C ARG A 239 -12.29 -7.48 2.30
N ASN A 240 -11.43 -6.56 1.88
CA ASN A 240 -10.08 -6.87 1.47
C ASN A 240 -9.21 -7.30 2.66
N ASN A 241 -9.41 -6.67 3.82
CA ASN A 241 -8.76 -7.13 5.04
C ASN A 241 -9.09 -8.60 5.36
N LEU A 242 -10.38 -8.99 5.30
CA LEU A 242 -10.79 -10.36 5.52
C LEU A 242 -10.23 -11.32 4.45
N LEU A 243 -10.15 -10.89 3.18
CA LEU A 243 -9.54 -11.67 2.10
C LEU A 243 -8.03 -11.86 2.34
N THR A 244 -7.31 -10.79 2.70
CA THR A 244 -5.87 -10.85 3.03
C THR A 244 -5.60 -11.81 4.18
N LEU A 245 -6.39 -11.74 5.27
CA LEU A 245 -6.27 -12.66 6.39
C LEU A 245 -6.60 -14.09 6.00
N TRP A 246 -7.65 -14.30 5.23
CA TRP A 246 -8.05 -15.63 4.78
C TRP A 246 -6.98 -16.30 3.93
N LYS A 247 -6.39 -15.54 2.99
CA LYS A 247 -5.40 -16.06 2.04
C LYS A 247 -4.06 -16.33 2.72
N ASN A 248 -3.53 -15.40 3.53
CA ASN A 248 -2.14 -15.40 3.98
C ASN A 248 -1.92 -15.91 5.42
N LEU A 249 -2.89 -15.66 6.32
CA LEU A 249 -2.69 -15.95 7.75
C LEU A 249 -2.51 -17.44 8.05
N PRO A 250 -3.17 -18.40 7.35
CA PRO A 250 -2.96 -19.83 7.59
C PRO A 250 -1.52 -20.30 7.38
N ALA A 251 -0.84 -19.77 6.37
CA ALA A 251 0.57 -20.05 6.10
C ALA A 251 1.52 -19.43 7.14
N THR A 252 1.06 -18.40 7.88
CA THR A 252 1.88 -17.68 8.86
C THR A 252 1.77 -18.27 10.27
N VAL A 253 0.55 -18.58 10.73
CA VAL A 253 0.29 -18.98 12.14
C VAL A 253 -0.32 -20.38 12.28
N GLY A 254 -0.53 -21.06 11.16
CA GLY A 254 -1.23 -22.34 11.08
C GLY A 254 -2.77 -22.19 10.99
N PRO A 255 -3.44 -23.18 10.35
CA PRO A 255 -4.86 -23.04 9.96
C PRO A 255 -5.81 -22.90 11.16
N ARG A 256 -5.54 -23.57 12.28
CA ARG A 256 -6.41 -23.49 13.47
C ARG A 256 -6.37 -22.09 14.11
N LYS A 257 -5.18 -21.52 14.29
CA LYS A 257 -5.00 -20.17 14.86
C LYS A 257 -5.52 -19.11 13.89
N ALA A 258 -5.31 -19.28 12.59
CA ALA A 258 -5.83 -18.39 11.56
C ALA A 258 -7.35 -18.32 11.58
N LYS A 259 -8.04 -19.49 11.66
CA LYS A 259 -9.49 -19.55 11.77
C LYS A 259 -10.01 -18.83 13.02
N LEU A 260 -9.36 -19.03 14.18
CA LEU A 260 -9.73 -18.34 15.41
C LEU A 260 -9.58 -16.82 15.27
N ARG A 261 -8.42 -16.33 14.81
CA ARG A 261 -8.16 -14.90 14.63
C ARG A 261 -9.13 -14.26 13.63
N LEU A 262 -9.43 -14.94 12.53
CA LEU A 262 -10.40 -14.46 11.55
C LEU A 262 -11.81 -14.37 12.17
N THR A 263 -12.22 -15.34 12.99
CA THR A 263 -13.50 -15.30 13.70
C THR A 263 -13.53 -14.12 14.69
N GLU A 264 -12.47 -13.94 15.50
CA GLU A 264 -12.33 -12.81 16.41
C GLU A 264 -12.40 -11.47 15.66
N ARG A 265 -11.73 -11.37 14.49
CA ARG A 265 -11.80 -10.18 13.64
C ARG A 265 -13.22 -9.93 13.13
N MET A 266 -13.93 -10.94 12.66
CA MET A 266 -15.32 -10.79 12.18
C MET A 266 -16.27 -10.34 13.31
N LEU A 267 -16.03 -10.76 14.56
CA LEU A 267 -16.78 -10.27 15.71
C LEU A 267 -16.50 -8.79 16.00
N LEU A 268 -15.24 -8.35 15.90
CA LEU A 268 -14.87 -6.95 16.03
C LEU A 268 -15.51 -6.09 14.93
N ASP A 269 -15.56 -6.58 13.71
CA ASP A 269 -16.24 -5.92 12.60
C ASP A 269 -17.74 -5.80 12.85
N GLY A 270 -18.36 -6.86 13.39
CA GLY A 270 -19.77 -6.84 13.80
C GLY A 270 -20.05 -5.81 14.90
N LEU A 271 -19.14 -5.68 15.88
CA LEU A 271 -19.24 -4.63 16.92
C LEU A 271 -19.13 -3.24 16.31
N ALA A 272 -18.18 -3.01 15.38
CA ALA A 272 -18.05 -1.75 14.68
C ALA A 272 -19.32 -1.42 13.85
N ALA A 273 -19.88 -2.39 13.16
CA ALA A 273 -21.14 -2.25 12.42
C ALA A 273 -22.29 -1.86 13.36
N PHE A 274 -22.38 -2.47 14.54
CA PHE A 274 -23.38 -2.12 15.54
C PHE A 274 -23.19 -0.68 16.05
N VAL A 275 -21.98 -0.23 16.26
CA VAL A 275 -21.69 1.18 16.62
C VAL A 275 -22.12 2.14 15.51
N TYR A 276 -21.91 1.82 14.24
CA TYR A 276 -22.42 2.61 13.12
C TYR A 276 -23.95 2.69 13.14
N LEU A 277 -24.60 1.58 13.41
CA LEU A 277 -26.07 1.53 13.53
C LEU A 277 -26.59 2.44 14.65
N LEU A 278 -25.99 2.38 15.84
CA LEU A 278 -26.36 3.24 16.98
C LEU A 278 -26.14 4.73 16.69
N LYS A 279 -25.17 5.07 15.84
CA LYS A 279 -24.90 6.44 15.40
C LYS A 279 -25.79 6.90 14.23
N GLY A 280 -26.73 6.10 13.76
CA GLY A 280 -27.56 6.40 12.59
C GLY A 280 -26.81 6.36 11.25
N GLN A 281 -25.60 5.80 11.20
CA GLN A 281 -24.77 5.73 10.00
C GLN A 281 -25.10 4.48 9.18
N TRP A 282 -26.30 4.43 8.61
CA TRP A 282 -26.83 3.28 7.87
C TRP A 282 -25.96 2.85 6.69
N SER A 283 -25.39 3.81 5.95
CA SER A 283 -24.49 3.52 4.82
C SER A 283 -23.22 2.80 5.27
N SER A 284 -22.64 3.16 6.42
CA SER A 284 -21.47 2.50 6.99
C SER A 284 -21.81 1.10 7.51
N PHE A 285 -22.96 0.94 8.19
CA PHE A 285 -23.45 -0.35 8.61
C PHE A 285 -23.64 -1.31 7.42
N THR A 286 -24.34 -0.87 6.37
CA THR A 286 -24.58 -1.68 5.17
C THR A 286 -23.30 -1.98 4.41
N ALA A 287 -22.29 -1.07 4.43
CA ALA A 287 -20.98 -1.29 3.84
C ALA A 287 -20.26 -2.48 4.51
N VAL A 288 -20.23 -2.53 5.86
CA VAL A 288 -19.63 -3.66 6.60
C VAL A 288 -20.37 -4.97 6.33
N TRP A 289 -21.70 -4.95 6.38
CA TRP A 289 -22.52 -6.13 6.08
C TRP A 289 -22.25 -6.68 4.67
N THR A 290 -22.21 -5.78 3.67
CA THR A 290 -21.94 -6.13 2.28
C THR A 290 -20.53 -6.69 2.12
N ALA A 291 -19.53 -6.08 2.77
CA ALA A 291 -18.14 -6.55 2.78
C ALA A 291 -18.04 -8.02 3.26
N HIS A 292 -18.71 -8.36 4.37
CA HIS A 292 -18.71 -9.73 4.90
C HIS A 292 -19.42 -10.72 3.97
N ARG A 293 -20.49 -10.29 3.27
CA ARG A 293 -21.19 -11.12 2.29
C ARG A 293 -20.32 -11.36 1.05
N GLU A 294 -19.67 -10.32 0.56
CA GLU A 294 -18.74 -10.41 -0.57
C GLU A 294 -17.54 -11.29 -0.21
N PHE A 295 -16.91 -11.09 0.94
CA PHE A 295 -15.85 -11.95 1.44
C PHE A 295 -16.22 -13.44 1.41
N ARG A 296 -17.40 -13.81 1.94
CA ARG A 296 -17.86 -15.22 1.94
C ARG A 296 -18.00 -15.78 0.53
N ARG A 297 -18.38 -14.95 -0.46
CA ARG A 297 -18.55 -15.35 -1.86
C ARG A 297 -17.23 -15.42 -2.61
N MET A 298 -16.33 -14.47 -2.33
CA MET A 298 -15.07 -14.29 -3.07
C MET A 298 -13.90 -15.10 -2.50
N ARG A 299 -13.95 -15.49 -1.21
CA ARG A 299 -12.89 -16.26 -0.59
C ARG A 299 -12.61 -17.53 -1.38
N GLY A 300 -11.44 -17.57 -2.02
CA GLY A 300 -10.90 -18.75 -2.70
C GLY A 300 -10.16 -19.69 -1.73
N LYS A 301 -9.19 -20.43 -2.25
CA LYS A 301 -8.30 -21.25 -1.43
C LYS A 301 -7.31 -20.34 -0.67
N ALA A 302 -6.99 -20.73 0.57
CA ALA A 302 -5.88 -20.15 1.30
C ALA A 302 -4.54 -20.57 0.66
N ILE A 303 -3.50 -19.77 0.86
CA ILE A 303 -2.15 -20.10 0.39
C ILE A 303 -1.66 -21.32 1.17
N GLU A 304 -1.35 -22.38 0.45
CA GLU A 304 -0.70 -23.56 0.99
C GLU A 304 0.82 -23.31 0.97
N ALA A 305 1.35 -22.78 2.06
CA ALA A 305 2.79 -22.64 2.24
C ALA A 305 3.22 -23.30 3.55
N LYS A 306 4.48 -23.76 3.61
CA LYS A 306 5.09 -24.09 4.90
C LYS A 306 5.14 -22.83 5.74
N SER A 307 4.88 -22.96 7.06
CA SER A 307 4.96 -21.83 7.98
C SER A 307 6.30 -21.10 7.83
N CYS A 308 6.26 -19.86 7.37
CA CYS A 308 7.41 -19.00 7.21
C CYS A 308 7.38 -17.89 8.27
N LYS A 309 8.56 -17.47 8.70
CA LYS A 309 8.67 -16.26 9.52
C LYS A 309 8.34 -15.06 8.64
N VAL A 310 7.34 -14.30 9.08
CA VAL A 310 6.91 -13.07 8.43
C VAL A 310 7.27 -11.90 9.34
N GLU A 311 8.00 -10.93 8.82
CA GLU A 311 8.41 -9.74 9.57
C GLU A 311 7.24 -8.77 9.76
N GLY A 312 7.32 -7.93 10.79
CA GLY A 312 6.35 -6.87 11.00
C GLY A 312 4.96 -7.32 11.50
N LEU A 313 4.85 -8.56 12.00
CA LEU A 313 3.63 -9.02 12.68
C LEU A 313 3.66 -8.62 14.16
N TYR A 314 2.69 -7.81 14.55
CA TYR A 314 2.47 -7.45 15.94
C TYR A 314 1.53 -8.45 16.62
N HIS A 315 2.01 -9.16 17.63
CA HIS A 315 1.22 -10.18 18.33
C HIS A 315 0.17 -9.62 19.30
N GLY A 316 0.20 -8.31 19.57
CA GLY A 316 -0.81 -7.59 20.35
C GLY A 316 -2.01 -7.15 19.50
N SER A 317 -2.84 -6.27 20.07
CA SER A 317 -3.92 -5.58 19.37
C SER A 317 -3.74 -4.07 19.48
N ILE A 318 -3.66 -3.38 18.34
CA ILE A 318 -3.51 -1.92 18.34
C ILE A 318 -4.75 -1.22 18.93
N LEU A 319 -5.94 -1.83 18.84
CA LEU A 319 -7.16 -1.30 19.44
C LEU A 319 -7.08 -1.31 20.96
N ILE A 320 -6.68 -2.46 21.55
CA ILE A 320 -6.55 -2.61 23.01
C ILE A 320 -5.39 -1.75 23.54
N ASP A 321 -4.23 -1.81 22.87
CA ASP A 321 -3.06 -1.07 23.32
C ASP A 321 -3.27 0.46 23.18
N ARG A 322 -4.06 0.91 22.18
CA ARG A 322 -4.44 2.32 22.05
C ARG A 322 -5.27 2.83 23.24
N ILE A 323 -6.15 1.98 23.76
CA ILE A 323 -7.03 2.33 24.88
C ILE A 323 -6.26 2.28 26.21
N PHE A 324 -5.54 1.18 26.46
CA PHE A 324 -5.00 0.87 27.80
C PHE A 324 -3.48 1.04 27.90
N ARG A 325 -2.73 1.09 26.78
CA ARG A 325 -1.26 1.04 26.76
C ARG A 325 -0.67 1.93 25.67
N LYS A 326 -1.08 3.20 25.60
CA LYS A 326 -0.73 4.15 24.52
C LYS A 326 0.75 4.14 24.10
N ASN A 327 1.68 4.00 25.07
CA ASN A 327 3.12 4.06 24.79
C ASN A 327 3.70 2.75 24.22
N ARG A 328 2.97 1.62 24.31
CA ARG A 328 3.50 0.31 23.91
C ARG A 328 3.62 0.16 22.40
N ILE A 329 2.68 0.70 21.65
CA ILE A 329 2.67 0.59 20.18
C ILE A 329 3.82 1.41 19.59
N PHE A 330 3.98 2.66 20.02
CA PHE A 330 5.08 3.49 19.52
C PHE A 330 6.44 2.96 19.99
N ALA A 331 6.53 2.37 21.21
CA ALA A 331 7.73 1.66 21.65
C ALA A 331 8.04 0.45 20.76
N PHE A 332 7.02 -0.28 20.29
CA PHE A 332 7.20 -1.35 19.28
C PHE A 332 7.71 -0.79 17.96
N CYS A 333 7.14 0.31 17.48
CA CYS A 333 7.56 0.97 16.25
C CYS A 333 9.02 1.49 16.29
N ARG A 334 9.51 1.89 17.47
CA ARG A 334 10.88 2.43 17.68
C ARG A 334 11.96 1.38 17.93
N LYS A 335 11.59 0.12 18.17
CA LYS A 335 12.59 -0.95 18.35
C LYS A 335 13.26 -1.28 17.03
N ASP A 336 14.57 -1.15 16.97
CA ASP A 336 15.37 -1.42 15.77
C ASP A 336 15.57 -2.92 15.48
N ASN A 337 15.24 -3.79 16.43
CA ASN A 337 15.36 -5.24 16.31
C ASN A 337 13.99 -5.91 16.43
N ILE A 338 13.52 -6.45 15.35
CA ILE A 338 12.52 -7.51 15.33
C ILE A 338 13.08 -8.70 14.56
#